data_51f66533e0a80691bfc3ab01530afd54
#
_entry.id   51f66533e0a80691bfc3ab01530afd54
#
_cell.length_a   1.000
_cell.length_b   1.000
_cell.length_c   1.000
_cell.angle_alpha   90.00
_cell.angle_beta   90.00
_cell.angle_gamma   90.00
#
_symmetry.space_group_name_H-M   'P 1'
#
loop_
_entity.id
_entity.type
_entity.pdbx_description
1 polymer ?
#
loop_
_entity_poly.entity_id
_entity_poly.type
_entity_poly.pdbx_seq_one_letter_code
_entity_poly.pdbx_strand_id
1 'polypeptide(L)'
;MNIDKKANQAEFEALLRSVNRDGMDYVIEDLEKDGFFDAPASAGHHLNVPGGLCVHSLNVCRAALKVWEAMCQLDENLGKEVKKENVIVASLLHDVCKTNIYKPTTKRKKNALGVWEDVPGWNVVYNKLPLGHGEKSVIMLLLSGLDLTDEEMMAIRWHMGAFGLNFNSYEDERS
;
A
#
# COMPACT_ATOMS: atom_id res chain seq x y z
N MET A 1 6.78 -2.41 -19.20
CA MET A 1 6.60 -1.10 -18.54
C MET A 1 7.94 -0.75 -17.89
N ASN A 2 8.51 0.37 -18.26
CA ASN A 2 9.77 0.83 -17.64
C ASN A 2 9.41 1.73 -16.46
N ILE A 3 9.73 1.31 -15.22
CA ILE A 3 9.45 2.07 -13.99
C ILE A 3 10.72 2.85 -13.63
N ASP A 4 10.62 4.17 -13.57
CA ASP A 4 11.65 5.02 -12.97
C ASP A 4 11.56 4.95 -11.44
N LYS A 5 12.26 3.97 -10.86
CA LYS A 5 12.21 3.73 -9.41
C LYS A 5 12.71 4.93 -8.61
N LYS A 6 13.76 5.63 -9.08
CA LYS A 6 14.33 6.77 -8.35
C LYS A 6 13.37 7.96 -8.31
N ALA A 7 12.75 8.28 -9.44
CA ALA A 7 11.77 9.36 -9.50
C ALA A 7 10.54 9.05 -8.64
N ASN A 8 10.04 7.81 -8.70
CA ASN A 8 8.89 7.40 -7.88
C ASN A 8 9.20 7.38 -6.38
N GLN A 9 10.39 6.90 -5.98
CA GLN A 9 10.84 6.95 -4.59
C GLN A 9 10.92 8.39 -4.10
N ALA A 10 11.57 9.28 -4.87
CA ALA A 10 11.69 10.70 -4.50
C ALA A 10 10.32 11.39 -4.35
N GLU A 11 9.35 11.08 -5.24
CA GLU A 11 7.98 11.62 -5.12
C GLU A 11 7.27 11.07 -3.88
N PHE A 12 7.37 9.76 -3.62
CA PHE A 12 6.77 9.10 -2.47
C PHE A 12 7.29 9.69 -1.16
N GLU A 13 8.60 9.82 -1.03
CA GLU A 13 9.24 10.42 0.16
C GLU A 13 8.86 11.89 0.33
N ALA A 14 8.84 12.68 -0.76
CA ALA A 14 8.44 14.08 -0.71
C ALA A 14 7.01 14.26 -0.22
N LEU A 15 6.08 13.40 -0.67
CA LEU A 15 4.69 13.42 -0.21
C LEU A 15 4.58 13.05 1.27
N LEU A 16 5.28 12.01 1.75
CA LEU A 16 5.28 11.65 3.16
C LEU A 16 5.88 12.76 4.03
N ARG A 17 7.03 13.32 3.65
CA ARG A 17 7.67 14.41 4.41
C ARG A 17 6.82 15.69 4.44
N SER A 18 5.95 15.90 3.43
CA SER A 18 5.03 17.06 3.42
C SER A 18 4.00 17.01 4.55
N VAL A 19 3.76 15.85 5.13
CA VAL A 19 2.85 15.69 6.29
C VAL A 19 3.43 16.29 7.56
N ASN A 20 4.77 16.40 7.66
CA ASN A 20 5.49 16.99 8.80
C ASN A 20 5.06 16.39 10.16
N ARG A 21 5.14 15.06 10.27
CA ARG A 21 4.76 14.30 11.48
C ARG A 21 5.95 13.59 12.06
N ASP A 22 6.04 13.53 13.38
CA ASP A 22 7.06 12.79 14.11
C ASP A 22 6.99 11.29 13.73
N GLY A 23 8.16 10.65 13.63
CA GLY A 23 8.26 9.25 13.22
C GLY A 23 8.30 9.00 11.71
N MET A 24 7.98 10.00 10.86
CA MET A 24 7.90 9.81 9.41
C MET A 24 9.24 9.42 8.79
N ASP A 25 10.34 9.98 9.26
CA ASP A 25 11.68 9.62 8.76
C ASP A 25 12.03 8.16 9.10
N TYR A 26 11.69 7.67 10.28
CA TYR A 26 11.88 6.26 10.64
C TYR A 26 11.06 5.31 9.76
N VAL A 27 9.82 5.69 9.42
CA VAL A 27 9.01 4.92 8.47
C VAL A 27 9.69 4.84 7.10
N ILE A 28 10.18 5.96 6.57
CA ILE A 28 10.86 6.00 5.28
C ILE A 28 12.12 5.13 5.29
N GLU A 29 12.94 5.22 6.34
CA GLU A 29 14.14 4.40 6.52
C GLU A 29 13.80 2.90 6.60
N ASP A 30 12.76 2.52 7.34
CA ASP A 30 12.30 1.14 7.45
C ASP A 30 11.78 0.61 6.11
N LEU A 31 11.01 1.43 5.36
CA LEU A 31 10.53 1.06 4.04
C LEU A 31 11.67 0.83 3.04
N GLU A 32 12.70 1.67 3.06
CA GLU A 32 13.89 1.52 2.22
C GLU A 32 14.65 0.24 2.59
N LYS A 33 14.95 0.06 3.87
CA LYS A 33 15.68 -1.09 4.41
C LYS A 33 14.96 -2.42 4.12
N ASP A 34 13.64 -2.43 4.22
CA ASP A 34 12.82 -3.61 3.99
C ASP A 34 12.55 -3.88 2.49
N GLY A 35 12.92 -2.96 1.59
CA GLY A 35 12.83 -3.14 0.14
C GLY A 35 11.49 -2.76 -0.47
N PHE A 36 10.72 -1.87 0.15
CA PHE A 36 9.43 -1.38 -0.37
C PHE A 36 9.54 -0.84 -1.80
N PHE A 37 10.59 -0.09 -2.10
CA PHE A 37 10.80 0.55 -3.40
C PHE A 37 11.23 -0.43 -4.50
N ASP A 38 11.56 -1.67 -4.15
CA ASP A 38 11.87 -2.75 -5.09
C ASP A 38 10.75 -3.80 -5.19
N ALA A 39 9.80 -3.79 -4.26
CA ALA A 39 8.73 -4.77 -4.20
C ALA A 39 7.73 -4.61 -5.36
N PRO A 40 7.13 -5.73 -5.87
CA PRO A 40 5.99 -5.68 -6.77
C PRO A 40 4.69 -5.37 -6.00
N ALA A 41 3.70 -4.78 -6.64
CA ALA A 41 2.38 -4.57 -6.04
C ALA A 41 1.58 -5.87 -5.87
N SER A 42 1.87 -6.88 -6.68
CA SER A 42 1.18 -8.18 -6.65
C SER A 42 2.06 -9.31 -7.17
N ALA A 43 1.69 -10.55 -6.86
CA ALA A 43 2.41 -11.73 -7.36
C ALA A 43 2.10 -12.11 -8.82
N GLY A 44 1.02 -11.59 -9.40
CA GLY A 44 0.60 -12.02 -10.74
C GLY A 44 -0.46 -11.15 -11.41
N HIS A 45 -0.84 -10.04 -10.79
CA HIS A 45 -1.83 -9.10 -11.32
C HIS A 45 -1.16 -7.79 -11.77
N HIS A 46 -1.77 -6.65 -11.46
CA HIS A 46 -1.23 -5.34 -11.81
C HIS A 46 0.14 -5.07 -11.16
N LEU A 47 1.02 -4.36 -11.86
CA LEU A 47 2.31 -3.90 -11.36
C LEU A 47 3.17 -5.00 -10.70
N ASN A 48 3.13 -6.22 -11.25
CA ASN A 48 3.89 -7.39 -10.76
C ASN A 48 5.38 -7.34 -11.18
N VAL A 49 5.97 -6.18 -11.18
CA VAL A 49 7.36 -5.88 -11.56
C VAL A 49 8.09 -5.16 -10.42
N PRO A 50 9.42 -5.20 -10.38
CA PRO A 50 10.20 -4.45 -9.38
C PRO A 50 9.81 -2.97 -9.36
N GLY A 51 9.59 -2.42 -8.17
CA GLY A 51 9.13 -1.04 -7.96
C GLY A 51 7.62 -0.84 -8.14
N GLY A 52 6.88 -1.90 -8.47
CA GLY A 52 5.45 -1.83 -8.71
C GLY A 52 4.65 -1.40 -7.49
N LEU A 53 5.08 -1.75 -6.27
CA LEU A 53 4.41 -1.38 -5.03
C LEU A 53 4.41 0.13 -4.81
N CYS A 54 5.56 0.78 -4.98
CA CYS A 54 5.67 2.24 -4.88
C CYS A 54 4.78 2.95 -5.91
N VAL A 55 4.80 2.49 -7.17
CA VAL A 55 3.93 3.04 -8.23
C VAL A 55 2.45 2.86 -7.88
N HIS A 56 2.07 1.69 -7.34
CA HIS A 56 0.71 1.43 -6.88
C HIS A 56 0.28 2.44 -5.82
N SER A 57 1.06 2.60 -4.76
CA SER A 57 0.79 3.52 -3.66
C SER A 57 0.69 4.98 -4.14
N LEU A 58 1.58 5.42 -5.02
CA LEU A 58 1.50 6.75 -5.64
C LEU A 58 0.22 6.94 -6.47
N ASN A 59 -0.18 5.94 -7.24
CA ASN A 59 -1.41 6.02 -8.03
C ASN A 59 -2.65 6.09 -7.14
N VAL A 60 -2.69 5.31 -6.05
CA VAL A 60 -3.77 5.37 -5.05
C VAL A 60 -3.81 6.75 -4.41
N CYS A 61 -2.66 7.29 -3.99
CA CYS A 61 -2.58 8.62 -3.37
C CYS A 61 -3.05 9.72 -4.32
N ARG A 62 -2.58 9.73 -5.56
CA ARG A 62 -3.01 10.71 -6.57
C ARG A 62 -4.51 10.66 -6.84
N ALA A 63 -5.09 9.45 -6.89
CA ALA A 63 -6.53 9.27 -7.07
C ALA A 63 -7.31 9.75 -5.83
N ALA A 64 -6.88 9.35 -4.63
CA ALA A 64 -7.50 9.73 -3.37
C ALA A 64 -7.48 11.25 -3.16
N LEU A 65 -6.37 11.93 -3.46
CA LEU A 65 -6.27 13.39 -3.38
C LEU A 65 -7.22 14.10 -4.34
N LYS A 66 -7.37 13.61 -5.58
CA LYS A 66 -8.34 14.20 -6.53
C LYS A 66 -9.78 14.03 -6.06
N VAL A 67 -10.12 12.86 -5.50
CA VAL A 67 -11.46 12.62 -4.93
C VAL A 67 -11.68 13.54 -3.74
N TRP A 68 -10.71 13.63 -2.83
CA TRP A 68 -10.76 14.50 -1.66
C TRP A 68 -10.95 15.98 -2.06
N GLU A 69 -10.17 16.47 -3.02
CA GLU A 69 -10.30 17.84 -3.53
C GLU A 69 -11.69 18.12 -4.13
N ALA A 70 -12.22 17.17 -4.92
CA ALA A 70 -13.55 17.29 -5.50
C ALA A 70 -14.65 17.29 -4.42
N MET A 71 -14.52 16.45 -3.40
CA MET A 71 -15.47 16.40 -2.28
C MET A 71 -15.43 17.65 -1.43
N CYS A 72 -14.25 18.24 -1.16
CA CYS A 72 -14.11 19.52 -0.46
C CYS A 72 -14.73 20.70 -1.22
N GLN A 73 -14.78 20.64 -2.56
CA GLN A 73 -15.47 21.64 -3.37
C GLN A 73 -17.01 21.54 -3.27
N LEU A 74 -17.53 20.35 -2.99
CA LEU A 74 -18.96 20.10 -2.81
C LEU A 74 -19.43 20.39 -1.37
N ASP A 75 -18.56 20.12 -0.40
CA ASP A 75 -18.81 20.35 1.03
C ASP A 75 -17.56 20.93 1.71
N GLU A 76 -17.63 22.22 2.05
CA GLU A 76 -16.52 22.94 2.69
C GLU A 76 -16.14 22.38 4.08
N ASN A 77 -17.03 21.65 4.75
CA ASN A 77 -16.75 21.06 6.06
C ASN A 77 -15.91 19.78 5.94
N LEU A 78 -15.98 19.07 4.81
CA LEU A 78 -15.25 17.83 4.63
C LEU A 78 -13.74 17.99 4.81
N GLY A 79 -13.16 19.07 4.31
CA GLY A 79 -11.72 19.36 4.49
C GLY A 79 -11.31 19.67 5.93
N LYS A 80 -12.28 19.96 6.82
CA LYS A 80 -12.04 20.12 8.26
C LYS A 80 -12.11 18.79 8.99
N GLU A 81 -12.99 17.89 8.54
CA GLU A 81 -13.20 16.56 9.12
C GLU A 81 -12.13 15.57 8.63
N VAL A 82 -11.86 15.57 7.32
CA VAL A 82 -10.86 14.70 6.70
C VAL A 82 -9.68 15.53 6.23
N LYS A 83 -8.59 15.51 6.98
CA LYS A 83 -7.39 16.28 6.65
C LYS A 83 -6.66 15.69 5.45
N LYS A 84 -6.07 16.55 4.62
CA LYS A 84 -5.27 16.14 3.47
C LYS A 84 -4.12 15.20 3.85
N GLU A 85 -3.50 15.47 5.00
CA GLU A 85 -2.42 14.67 5.57
C GLU A 85 -2.85 13.21 5.81
N ASN A 86 -4.06 13.00 6.35
CA ASN A 86 -4.60 11.65 6.59
C ASN A 86 -4.81 10.90 5.27
N VAL A 87 -5.26 11.61 4.22
CA VAL A 87 -5.42 11.01 2.89
C VAL A 87 -4.07 10.58 2.32
N ILE A 88 -3.02 11.41 2.46
CA ILE A 88 -1.67 11.10 2.00
C ILE A 88 -1.14 9.86 2.75
N VAL A 89 -1.16 9.89 4.08
CA VAL A 89 -0.63 8.79 4.92
C VAL A 89 -1.35 7.49 4.61
N ALA A 90 -2.68 7.48 4.70
CA ALA A 90 -3.45 6.27 4.48
C ALA A 90 -3.23 5.70 3.07
N SER A 91 -3.26 6.53 2.03
CA SER A 91 -3.14 6.07 0.65
C SER A 91 -1.73 5.62 0.26
N LEU A 92 -0.68 6.25 0.77
CA LEU A 92 0.70 5.84 0.49
C LEU A 92 1.09 4.57 1.27
N LEU A 93 0.58 4.41 2.49
CA LEU A 93 1.05 3.39 3.42
C LEU A 93 0.10 2.18 3.61
N HIS A 94 -1.06 2.14 2.89
CA HIS A 94 -2.04 1.06 3.07
C HIS A 94 -1.49 -0.35 2.86
N ASP A 95 -0.52 -0.50 1.98
CA ASP A 95 0.01 -1.78 1.51
C ASP A 95 1.46 -2.05 1.96
N VAL A 96 1.97 -1.35 2.98
CA VAL A 96 3.35 -1.54 3.47
C VAL A 96 3.63 -2.98 3.91
N CYS A 97 2.62 -3.73 4.28
CA CYS A 97 2.72 -5.16 4.59
C CYS A 97 3.26 -6.02 3.44
N LYS A 98 3.20 -5.53 2.20
CA LYS A 98 3.69 -6.22 1.00
C LYS A 98 5.21 -6.08 0.78
N THR A 99 5.88 -5.27 1.57
CA THR A 99 7.29 -4.88 1.41
C THR A 99 8.23 -6.06 1.21
N ASN A 100 8.15 -7.10 2.03
CA ASN A 100 9.12 -8.21 2.02
C ASN A 100 8.50 -9.61 1.88
N ILE A 101 7.27 -9.69 1.38
CA ILE A 101 6.57 -10.97 1.21
C ILE A 101 6.79 -11.59 -0.16
N TYR A 102 7.36 -10.89 -1.13
CA TYR A 102 7.56 -11.40 -2.48
C TYR A 102 8.99 -11.90 -2.68
N LYS A 103 9.12 -13.14 -3.18
CA LYS A 103 10.39 -13.75 -3.55
C LYS A 103 10.40 -14.00 -5.05
N PRO A 104 11.45 -13.58 -5.78
CA PRO A 104 11.57 -13.88 -7.21
C PRO A 104 11.52 -15.38 -7.47
N THR A 105 10.82 -15.76 -8.52
CA THR A 105 10.73 -17.18 -8.97
C THR A 105 10.52 -17.22 -10.48
N THR A 106 10.64 -18.40 -11.06
CA THR A 106 10.25 -18.69 -12.43
C THR A 106 8.90 -19.41 -12.44
N LYS A 107 7.97 -18.93 -13.25
CA LYS A 107 6.64 -19.52 -13.43
C LYS A 107 6.45 -19.99 -14.87
N ARG A 108 5.78 -21.10 -15.06
CA ARG A 108 5.41 -21.59 -16.40
C ARG A 108 4.09 -20.95 -16.84
N LYS A 109 4.09 -20.36 -18.03
CA LYS A 109 2.90 -19.72 -18.62
C LYS A 109 2.79 -20.12 -20.10
N LYS A 110 1.57 -20.26 -20.59
CA LYS A 110 1.35 -20.41 -22.04
C LYS A 110 1.43 -19.06 -22.73
N ASN A 111 2.23 -18.98 -23.78
CA ASN A 111 2.27 -17.80 -24.67
C ASN A 111 1.05 -17.75 -25.58
N ALA A 112 0.99 -16.74 -26.45
CA ALA A 112 -0.13 -16.54 -27.40
C ALA A 112 -0.31 -17.72 -28.39
N LEU A 113 0.74 -18.53 -28.62
CA LEU A 113 0.71 -19.71 -29.48
C LEU A 113 0.38 -21.00 -28.71
N GLY A 114 0.05 -20.92 -27.42
CA GLY A 114 -0.26 -22.08 -26.58
C GLY A 114 0.96 -22.88 -26.12
N VAL A 115 2.18 -22.40 -26.38
CA VAL A 115 3.44 -23.04 -25.97
C VAL A 115 3.79 -22.61 -24.55
N TRP A 116 4.23 -23.59 -23.73
CA TRP A 116 4.69 -23.31 -22.38
C TRP A 116 6.07 -22.67 -22.41
N GLU A 117 6.20 -21.53 -21.74
CA GLU A 117 7.45 -20.82 -21.55
C GLU A 117 7.68 -20.47 -20.07
N ASP A 118 8.95 -20.35 -19.70
CA ASP A 118 9.34 -19.93 -18.36
C ASP A 118 9.43 -18.42 -18.32
N VAL A 119 8.65 -17.81 -17.42
CA VAL A 119 8.58 -16.35 -17.24
C VAL A 119 8.96 -15.97 -15.82
N PRO A 120 9.60 -14.81 -15.61
CA PRO A 120 9.80 -14.26 -14.27
C PRO A 120 8.47 -14.10 -13.53
N GLY A 121 8.48 -14.40 -12.24
CA GLY A 121 7.31 -14.25 -11.38
C GLY A 121 7.68 -14.08 -9.92
N TRP A 122 6.68 -14.11 -9.06
CA TRP A 122 6.84 -13.92 -7.62
C TRP A 122 6.12 -15.01 -6.85
N ASN A 123 6.79 -15.58 -5.85
CA ASN A 123 6.15 -16.39 -4.80
C ASN A 123 5.86 -15.50 -3.61
N VAL A 124 4.72 -15.75 -2.96
CA VAL A 124 4.34 -15.07 -1.72
C VAL A 124 4.81 -15.91 -0.54
N VAL A 125 5.57 -15.29 0.37
CA VAL A 125 6.10 -15.95 1.55
C VAL A 125 5.71 -15.14 2.79
N TYR A 126 4.79 -15.65 3.57
CA TYR A 126 4.37 -15.03 4.83
C TYR A 126 5.33 -15.46 5.96
N ASN A 127 6.37 -14.64 6.20
CA ASN A 127 7.43 -14.99 7.17
C ASN A 127 7.11 -14.60 8.61
N LYS A 128 6.45 -13.47 8.79
CA LYS A 128 6.20 -12.86 10.12
C LYS A 128 4.80 -12.27 10.13
N LEU A 129 4.17 -12.29 11.28
CA LEU A 129 2.83 -11.73 11.50
C LEU A 129 1.84 -12.23 10.43
N PRO A 130 1.28 -13.44 10.57
CA PRO A 130 0.27 -13.98 9.66
C PRO A 130 -1.10 -13.31 9.90
N LEU A 131 -1.17 -12.02 9.64
CA LEU A 131 -2.34 -11.17 9.79
C LEU A 131 -2.85 -10.76 8.41
N GLY A 132 -4.08 -10.25 8.36
CA GLY A 132 -4.61 -9.64 7.14
C GLY A 132 -3.78 -8.44 6.68
N HIS A 133 -3.93 -8.06 5.42
CA HIS A 133 -3.10 -7.00 4.84
C HIS A 133 -3.22 -5.67 5.61
N GLY A 134 -4.44 -5.26 5.92
CA GLY A 134 -4.69 -4.00 6.60
C GLY A 134 -4.12 -3.97 8.02
N GLU A 135 -4.41 -5.00 8.83
CA GLU A 135 -3.91 -5.09 10.21
C GLU A 135 -2.40 -5.11 10.25
N LYS A 136 -1.77 -5.90 9.36
CA LYS A 136 -0.33 -5.99 9.28
C LYS A 136 0.30 -4.65 8.92
N SER A 137 -0.28 -3.90 7.98
CA SER A 137 0.20 -2.57 7.61
C SER A 137 0.14 -1.61 8.78
N VAL A 138 -0.99 -1.53 9.49
CA VAL A 138 -1.14 -0.68 10.69
C VAL A 138 -0.10 -1.04 11.75
N ILE A 139 0.06 -2.33 12.07
CA ILE A 139 1.02 -2.78 13.08
C ILE A 139 2.46 -2.43 12.68
N MET A 140 2.84 -2.62 11.44
CA MET A 140 4.18 -2.27 10.96
C MET A 140 4.47 -0.78 11.13
N LEU A 141 3.53 0.09 10.76
CA LEU A 141 3.68 1.54 10.90
C LEU A 141 3.78 2.00 12.36
N LEU A 142 2.96 1.42 13.25
CA LEU A 142 3.05 1.70 14.69
C LEU A 142 4.38 1.23 15.28
N LEU A 143 4.90 0.07 14.84
CA LEU A 143 6.21 -0.44 15.27
C LEU A 143 7.38 0.42 14.76
N SER A 144 7.24 1.07 13.61
CA SER A 144 8.21 2.06 13.11
C SER A 144 8.10 3.43 13.82
N GLY A 145 7.18 3.56 14.79
CA GLY A 145 7.03 4.76 15.60
C GLY A 145 6.18 5.86 14.97
N LEU A 146 5.41 5.57 13.93
CA LEU A 146 4.47 6.52 13.36
C LEU A 146 3.21 6.61 14.21
N ASP A 147 2.88 7.80 14.66
CA ASP A 147 1.60 8.09 15.34
C ASP A 147 0.49 8.23 14.29
N LEU A 148 -0.31 7.16 14.13
CA LEU A 148 -1.43 7.12 13.21
C LEU A 148 -2.70 7.64 13.89
N THR A 149 -3.50 8.45 13.17
CA THR A 149 -4.84 8.80 13.62
C THR A 149 -5.81 7.61 13.50
N ASP A 150 -6.93 7.67 14.23
CA ASP A 150 -7.97 6.64 14.15
C ASP A 150 -8.47 6.47 12.69
N GLU A 151 -8.67 7.59 11.98
CA GLU A 151 -9.13 7.57 10.59
C GLU A 151 -8.10 6.91 9.66
N GLU A 152 -6.81 7.16 9.87
CA GLU A 152 -5.74 6.52 9.10
C GLU A 152 -5.69 5.02 9.37
N MET A 153 -5.75 4.63 10.64
CA MET A 153 -5.78 3.22 11.03
C MET A 153 -6.99 2.50 10.41
N MET A 154 -8.17 3.11 10.48
CA MET A 154 -9.39 2.57 9.89
C MET A 154 -9.30 2.48 8.37
N ALA A 155 -8.83 3.54 7.69
CA ALA A 155 -8.67 3.55 6.25
C ALA A 155 -7.68 2.47 5.77
N ILE A 156 -6.53 2.34 6.45
CA ILE A 156 -5.53 1.30 6.14
C ILE A 156 -6.08 -0.09 6.45
N ARG A 157 -6.73 -0.26 7.62
CA ARG A 157 -7.29 -1.55 8.03
C ARG A 157 -8.32 -2.08 7.04
N TRP A 158 -9.20 -1.22 6.56
CA TRP A 158 -10.37 -1.61 5.78
C TRP A 158 -10.23 -1.43 4.28
N HIS A 159 -9.05 -1.06 3.76
CA HIS A 159 -8.85 -0.81 2.32
C HIS A 159 -9.17 -2.02 1.43
N MET A 160 -9.07 -3.25 1.95
CA MET A 160 -9.45 -4.48 1.25
C MET A 160 -10.96 -4.78 1.32
N GLY A 161 -11.73 -3.99 2.07
CA GLY A 161 -13.15 -4.23 2.26
C GLY A 161 -13.44 -5.63 2.79
N ALA A 162 -14.51 -6.25 2.30
CA ALA A 162 -14.94 -7.58 2.72
C ALA A 162 -13.89 -8.70 2.51
N PHE A 163 -12.93 -8.51 1.61
CA PHE A 163 -11.85 -9.49 1.39
C PHE A 163 -10.84 -9.58 2.54
N GLY A 164 -10.81 -8.58 3.43
CA GLY A 164 -9.99 -8.56 4.64
C GLY A 164 -10.69 -9.11 5.88
N LEU A 165 -11.93 -9.56 5.77
CA LEU A 165 -12.74 -10.01 6.89
C LEU A 165 -12.95 -11.51 6.87
N ASN A 166 -12.67 -12.17 7.99
CA ASN A 166 -13.19 -13.50 8.28
C ASN A 166 -14.53 -13.30 8.99
N PHE A 167 -15.61 -13.14 8.26
CA PHE A 167 -16.96 -13.15 8.85
C PHE A 167 -17.27 -14.55 9.34
N ASN A 168 -17.41 -14.71 10.64
CA ASN A 168 -17.84 -15.96 11.25
C ASN A 168 -19.36 -16.00 11.50
N SER A 169 -20.04 -14.85 11.40
CA SER A 169 -21.48 -14.74 11.57
C SER A 169 -22.07 -13.51 10.85
N TYR A 170 -23.39 -13.49 10.69
CA TYR A 170 -24.14 -12.32 10.20
C TYR A 170 -24.01 -11.07 11.10
N GLU A 171 -23.62 -11.26 12.36
CA GLU A 171 -23.44 -10.18 13.33
C GLU A 171 -22.10 -9.46 13.10
N ASP A 172 -21.07 -10.19 12.67
CA ASP A 172 -19.75 -9.63 12.31
C ASP A 172 -19.82 -8.73 11.06
N GLU A 173 -20.84 -8.92 10.21
CA GLU A 173 -21.04 -8.14 8.99
C GLU A 173 -21.61 -6.74 9.27
N ARG A 174 -22.15 -6.50 10.47
CA ARG A 174 -22.83 -5.27 10.85
C ARG A 174 -22.06 -4.42 11.87
N SER A 175 -20.94 -4.91 12.36
CA SER A 175 -20.05 -4.18 13.27
C SER A 175 -19.02 -3.39 12.50
#